data_1b73c14c59f35f53833f0e4b6b113828
#
_entry.id   1b73c14c59f35f53833f0e4b6b113828
#
_cell.length_a   1.000
_cell.length_b   1.000
_cell.length_c   1.000
_cell.angle_alpha   90.00
_cell.angle_beta   90.00
_cell.angle_gamma   90.00
#
_symmetry.space_group_name_H-M   'P 1'
#
loop_
_entity.id
_entity.type
_entity.pdbx_description
1 polymer ?
#
loop_
_entity_poly.entity_id
_entity_poly.type
_entity_poly.pdbx_seq_one_letter_code
_entity_poly.pdbx_strand_id
1 'polypeptide(L)'
;AQESRGLGDVYKRQVHKTENYDMVQAKLCMLFTLGRPMQPQQLAAVRLAMALYGGSVTSRLFLNVRERDHLCYYCSSSFQSFTGSMAVNSGVEHADAARAEQAILKELADLCAGPITDEEFEDCRRGLLSGMNGVEDSLGGIESWYYIEVLRAGANSAAPIQSPEQARNALRAVTKDEVRDILRRLTLSVSYLLTKEDAAHAAE
;
A
#
# COMPACT_ATOMS: atom_id res chain seq x y z
N ALA A 1 25.30 -27.97 -14.42
CA ALA A 1 24.06 -27.87 -13.61
C ALA A 1 23.81 -26.40 -13.32
N GLN A 2 22.78 -25.86 -13.95
CA GLN A 2 22.30 -24.51 -13.67
C GLN A 2 21.42 -24.63 -12.41
N GLU A 3 21.95 -24.25 -11.25
CA GLU A 3 21.18 -24.20 -10.04
C GLU A 3 20.05 -23.21 -10.23
N SER A 4 18.82 -23.70 -10.19
CA SER A 4 17.64 -22.88 -10.10
C SER A 4 17.66 -22.18 -8.74
N ARG A 5 18.12 -20.94 -8.69
CA ARG A 5 17.96 -20.09 -7.52
C ARG A 5 16.46 -19.93 -7.30
N GLY A 6 15.98 -20.55 -6.24
CA GLY A 6 14.56 -20.54 -5.92
C GLY A 6 14.07 -19.12 -5.72
N LEU A 7 12.87 -18.82 -6.16
CA LEU A 7 12.16 -17.53 -5.96
C LEU A 7 12.19 -17.03 -4.50
N GLY A 8 12.44 -17.89 -3.52
CA GLY A 8 12.54 -17.55 -2.11
C GLY A 8 13.72 -16.64 -1.72
N ASP A 9 14.82 -16.62 -2.48
CA ASP A 9 15.97 -15.77 -2.16
C ASP A 9 15.85 -14.34 -2.71
N VAL A 10 14.99 -14.12 -3.70
CA VAL A 10 14.74 -12.79 -4.29
C VAL A 10 13.99 -11.88 -3.30
N TYR A 11 13.17 -12.44 -2.41
CA TYR A 11 12.33 -11.67 -1.47
C TYR A 11 13.03 -11.25 -0.16
N LYS A 12 14.28 -11.63 0.07
CA LYS A 12 15.00 -11.32 1.31
C LYS A 12 15.96 -10.13 1.23
N ARG A 13 16.19 -9.59 0.04
CA ARG A 13 17.17 -8.51 -0.14
C ARG A 13 16.46 -7.18 -0.26
N GLN A 14 16.45 -6.41 0.82
CA GLN A 14 16.10 -5.00 0.77
C GLN A 14 17.13 -4.24 -0.06
N VAL A 15 16.67 -3.46 -1.02
CA VAL A 15 17.51 -2.63 -1.87
C VAL A 15 17.24 -1.17 -1.49
N HIS A 16 18.28 -0.48 -1.02
CA HIS A 16 18.28 0.96 -0.86
C HIS A 16 19.03 1.58 -2.02
N LYS A 17 18.42 2.52 -2.71
CA LYS A 17 19.03 3.20 -3.84
C LYS A 17 18.75 4.69 -3.74
N THR A 18 19.83 5.48 -3.82
CA THR A 18 19.74 6.94 -3.90
C THR A 18 20.28 7.38 -5.26
N GLU A 19 19.57 8.28 -5.90
CA GLU A 19 20.04 8.95 -7.13
C GLU A 19 19.98 10.46 -6.94
N ASN A 20 20.99 11.13 -7.48
CA ASN A 20 21.09 12.58 -7.43
C ASN A 20 20.44 13.20 -8.66
N TYR A 21 19.57 14.14 -8.41
CA TYR A 21 18.88 14.88 -9.47
C TYR A 21 18.59 16.30 -9.01
N ASP A 22 18.76 17.29 -9.90
CA ASP A 22 18.45 18.69 -9.55
C ASP A 22 16.93 18.88 -9.48
N MET A 23 16.41 18.94 -8.25
CA MET A 23 14.98 19.05 -7.95
C MET A 23 14.73 19.85 -6.68
N VAL A 24 13.54 20.46 -6.62
CA VAL A 24 13.13 21.31 -5.48
C VAL A 24 12.86 20.45 -4.24
N GLN A 25 12.28 19.27 -4.41
CA GLN A 25 11.87 18.38 -3.35
C GLN A 25 12.40 16.98 -3.61
N ALA A 26 12.91 16.32 -2.60
CA ALA A 26 13.24 14.90 -2.69
C ALA A 26 11.97 14.04 -2.90
N LYS A 27 12.12 12.92 -3.61
CA LYS A 27 11.07 11.93 -3.82
C LYS A 27 11.50 10.61 -3.21
N LEU A 28 10.72 10.13 -2.26
CA LEU A 28 10.92 8.84 -1.62
C LEU A 28 9.85 7.88 -2.12
N CYS A 29 10.27 6.77 -2.72
CA CYS A 29 9.40 5.69 -3.14
C CYS A 29 9.81 4.40 -2.43
N MET A 30 8.89 3.79 -1.69
CA MET A 30 9.12 2.54 -0.98
C MET A 30 8.21 1.45 -1.53
N LEU A 31 8.79 0.36 -2.01
CA LEU A 31 8.04 -0.77 -2.55
C LEU A 31 8.00 -1.91 -1.53
N PHE A 32 6.79 -2.34 -1.21
CA PHE A 32 6.51 -3.49 -0.35
C PHE A 32 5.87 -4.61 -1.16
N THR A 33 6.10 -5.84 -0.73
CA THR A 33 5.46 -7.03 -1.29
C THR A 33 4.76 -7.83 -0.21
N LEU A 34 3.69 -8.53 -0.56
CA LEU A 34 2.97 -9.43 0.34
C LEU A 34 3.67 -10.78 0.55
N GLY A 35 4.78 -11.05 -0.17
CA GLY A 35 5.60 -12.27 -0.04
C GLY A 35 4.94 -13.56 -0.55
N ARG A 36 3.64 -13.59 -0.73
CA ARG A 36 2.86 -14.71 -1.28
C ARG A 36 1.78 -14.16 -2.21
N PRO A 37 1.36 -14.91 -3.23
CA PRO A 37 0.21 -14.54 -4.04
C PRO A 37 -1.00 -14.27 -3.14
N MET A 38 -1.70 -13.18 -3.45
CA MET A 38 -2.92 -12.80 -2.75
C MET A 38 -4.03 -13.81 -3.10
N GLN A 39 -4.68 -14.34 -2.07
CA GLN A 39 -5.89 -15.14 -2.30
C GLN A 39 -7.06 -14.22 -2.64
N PRO A 40 -7.94 -14.59 -3.58
CA PRO A 40 -9.07 -13.76 -3.98
C PRO A 40 -9.95 -13.32 -2.80
N GLN A 41 -10.15 -14.20 -1.81
CA GLN A 41 -10.94 -13.95 -0.61
C GLN A 41 -10.32 -12.86 0.30
N GLN A 42 -9.02 -12.63 0.18
CA GLN A 42 -8.30 -11.62 0.97
C GLN A 42 -8.39 -10.21 0.38
N LEU A 43 -8.94 -10.04 -0.83
CA LEU A 43 -8.93 -8.75 -1.53
C LEU A 43 -9.61 -7.63 -0.71
N ALA A 44 -10.71 -7.94 -0.04
CA ALA A 44 -11.42 -6.97 0.79
C ALA A 44 -10.57 -6.52 1.99
N ALA A 45 -9.92 -7.49 2.68
CA ALA A 45 -9.01 -7.20 3.78
C ALA A 45 -7.77 -6.41 3.32
N VAL A 46 -7.23 -6.74 2.15
CA VAL A 46 -6.11 -6.00 1.55
C VAL A 46 -6.52 -4.56 1.25
N ARG A 47 -7.68 -4.34 0.62
CA ARG A 47 -8.18 -2.98 0.34
C ARG A 47 -8.28 -2.14 1.62
N LEU A 48 -8.83 -2.73 2.69
CA LEU A 48 -8.99 -2.02 3.97
C LEU A 48 -7.64 -1.80 4.66
N ALA A 49 -6.73 -2.77 4.63
CA ALA A 49 -5.37 -2.62 5.14
C ALA A 49 -4.62 -1.47 4.45
N MET A 50 -4.73 -1.39 3.12
CA MET A 50 -4.10 -0.31 2.34
C MET A 50 -4.75 1.05 2.62
N ALA A 51 -6.08 1.12 2.77
CA ALA A 51 -6.77 2.36 3.13
C ALA A 51 -6.34 2.88 4.50
N LEU A 52 -6.23 2.00 5.50
CA LEU A 52 -5.76 2.35 6.84
C LEU A 52 -4.30 2.82 6.85
N TYR A 53 -3.43 2.19 6.07
CA TYR A 53 -2.02 2.54 6.07
C TYR A 53 -1.75 3.86 5.36
N GLY A 54 -2.11 4.00 4.08
CA GLY A 54 -1.77 5.19 3.30
C GLY A 54 -2.68 5.47 2.09
N GLY A 55 -3.78 4.73 1.94
CA GLY A 55 -4.67 4.82 0.77
C GLY A 55 -5.83 5.80 0.92
N SER A 56 -5.91 6.56 2.02
CA SER A 56 -6.99 7.51 2.28
C SER A 56 -6.49 8.76 2.99
N VAL A 57 -7.29 9.81 3.02
CA VAL A 57 -7.02 11.05 3.79
C VAL A 57 -7.18 10.86 5.31
N THR A 58 -7.74 9.74 5.73
CA THR A 58 -7.85 9.32 7.14
C THR A 58 -6.83 8.24 7.50
N SER A 59 -5.90 7.93 6.59
CA SER A 59 -4.87 6.92 6.79
C SER A 59 -3.77 7.38 7.74
N ARG A 60 -3.07 6.41 8.34
CA ARG A 60 -1.98 6.70 9.27
C ARG A 60 -0.83 7.49 8.63
N LEU A 61 -0.46 7.18 7.38
CA LEU A 61 0.57 7.96 6.68
C LEU A 61 0.14 9.41 6.48
N PHE A 62 -1.12 9.64 6.13
CA PHE A 62 -1.62 11.00 5.96
C PHE A 62 -1.67 11.75 7.30
N LEU A 63 -2.34 11.18 8.32
CA LEU A 63 -2.56 11.87 9.59
C LEU A 63 -1.29 12.02 10.43
N ASN A 64 -0.42 11.02 10.44
CA ASN A 64 0.74 11.01 11.32
C ASN A 64 1.99 11.57 10.62
N VAL A 65 2.36 11.05 9.44
CA VAL A 65 3.62 11.45 8.80
C VAL A 65 3.50 12.82 8.14
N ARG A 66 2.35 13.11 7.50
CA ARG A 66 2.13 14.40 6.85
C ARG A 66 1.60 15.47 7.80
N GLU A 67 0.45 15.22 8.47
CA GLU A 67 -0.24 16.27 9.22
C GLU A 67 0.35 16.50 10.61
N ARG A 68 0.66 15.45 11.37
CA ARG A 68 1.19 15.59 12.73
C ARG A 68 2.68 15.89 12.73
N ASP A 69 3.47 15.11 11.99
CA ASP A 69 4.93 15.17 12.05
C ASP A 69 5.53 16.14 11.04
N HIS A 70 4.73 16.61 10.05
CA HIS A 70 5.11 17.56 8.99
C HIS A 70 6.35 17.14 8.19
N LEU A 71 6.58 15.83 8.03
CA LEU A 71 7.78 15.29 7.36
C LEU A 71 7.68 15.29 5.85
N CYS A 72 6.48 15.50 5.28
CA CYS A 72 6.26 15.41 3.86
C CYS A 72 5.12 16.31 3.36
N TYR A 73 5.19 16.71 2.10
CA TYR A 73 4.12 17.45 1.41
C TYR A 73 2.95 16.53 1.04
N TYR A 74 3.28 15.30 0.67
CA TYR A 74 2.32 14.21 0.47
C TYR A 74 2.97 12.89 0.89
N CYS A 75 2.15 12.00 1.40
CA CYS A 75 2.53 10.62 1.68
C CYS A 75 1.30 9.75 1.45
N SER A 76 1.39 8.83 0.50
CA SER A 76 0.27 7.95 0.17
C SER A 76 0.76 6.58 -0.27
N SER A 77 -0.10 5.57 -0.09
CA SER A 77 0.16 4.23 -0.61
C SER A 77 -0.83 3.85 -1.69
N SER A 78 -0.34 3.08 -2.67
CA SER A 78 -1.14 2.45 -3.70
C SER A 78 -0.84 0.96 -3.77
N PHE A 79 -1.86 0.14 -3.98
CA PHE A 79 -1.74 -1.31 -4.04
C PHE A 79 -2.06 -1.84 -5.43
N GLN A 80 -1.17 -2.66 -5.96
CA GLN A 80 -1.34 -3.37 -7.23
C GLN A 80 -1.74 -4.82 -6.95
N SER A 81 -3.01 -5.15 -7.17
CA SER A 81 -3.58 -6.46 -6.82
C SER A 81 -3.05 -7.61 -7.69
N PHE A 82 -2.59 -7.33 -8.91
CA PHE A 82 -2.06 -8.35 -9.81
C PHE A 82 -0.67 -8.83 -9.41
N THR A 83 0.15 -7.94 -8.87
CA THR A 83 1.52 -8.25 -8.45
C THR A 83 1.64 -8.51 -6.95
N GLY A 84 0.61 -8.16 -6.17
CA GLY A 84 0.67 -8.22 -4.71
C GLY A 84 1.67 -7.23 -4.12
N SER A 85 1.91 -6.11 -4.80
CA SER A 85 2.86 -5.09 -4.37
C SER A 85 2.15 -3.81 -3.94
N MET A 86 2.74 -3.10 -2.99
CA MET A 86 2.31 -1.80 -2.51
C MET A 86 3.46 -0.81 -2.67
N ALA A 87 3.18 0.33 -3.30
CA ALA A 87 4.11 1.45 -3.35
C ALA A 87 3.66 2.55 -2.39
N VAL A 88 4.57 3.04 -1.55
CA VAL A 88 4.42 4.29 -0.80
C VAL A 88 5.22 5.35 -1.52
N ASN A 89 4.57 6.46 -1.86
CA ASN A 89 5.19 7.60 -2.50
C ASN A 89 5.08 8.82 -1.60
N SER A 90 6.19 9.53 -1.44
CA SER A 90 6.27 10.71 -0.60
C SER A 90 7.13 11.80 -1.24
N GLY A 91 6.69 13.04 -1.13
CA GLY A 91 7.50 14.23 -1.44
C GLY A 91 7.96 14.88 -0.15
N VAL A 92 9.27 14.98 0.05
CA VAL A 92 9.88 15.37 1.32
C VAL A 92 10.92 16.47 1.12
N GLU A 93 11.24 17.21 2.18
CA GLU A 93 12.46 18.02 2.18
C GLU A 93 13.68 17.10 2.12
N HIS A 94 14.76 17.56 1.46
CA HIS A 94 15.97 16.75 1.31
C HIS A 94 16.55 16.32 2.65
N ALA A 95 16.55 17.20 3.65
CA ALA A 95 17.05 16.94 4.99
C ALA A 95 16.17 15.98 5.81
N ASP A 96 14.88 15.83 5.46
CA ASP A 96 13.91 15.02 6.20
C ASP A 96 13.69 13.64 5.60
N ALA A 97 14.34 13.29 4.48
CA ALA A 97 14.11 12.05 3.75
C ALA A 97 14.27 10.81 4.64
N ALA A 98 15.35 10.72 5.39
CA ALA A 98 15.61 9.59 6.30
C ALA A 98 14.60 9.52 7.45
N ARG A 99 14.19 10.67 8.01
CA ARG A 99 13.17 10.73 9.06
C ARG A 99 11.80 10.31 8.54
N ALA A 100 11.44 10.72 7.31
CA ALA A 100 10.19 10.32 6.67
C ALA A 100 10.16 8.81 6.39
N GLU A 101 11.25 8.23 5.89
CA GLU A 101 11.37 6.78 5.69
C GLU A 101 11.14 6.02 7.01
N GLN A 102 11.81 6.43 8.08
CA GLN A 102 11.64 5.83 9.41
C GLN A 102 10.21 5.97 9.94
N ALA A 103 9.59 7.13 9.77
CA ALA A 103 8.21 7.36 10.19
C ALA A 103 7.22 6.49 9.42
N ILE A 104 7.40 6.33 8.09
CA ILE A 104 6.58 5.46 7.26
C ILE A 104 6.67 4.00 7.74
N LEU A 105 7.89 3.50 7.99
CA LEU A 105 8.10 2.15 8.51
C LEU A 105 7.52 1.97 9.92
N LYS A 106 7.65 2.97 10.77
CA LYS A 106 7.10 2.96 12.12
C LYS A 106 5.58 2.85 12.11
N GLU A 107 4.89 3.60 11.26
CA GLU A 107 3.42 3.50 11.15
C GLU A 107 2.96 2.12 10.70
N LEU A 108 3.71 1.44 9.83
CA LEU A 108 3.43 0.05 9.48
C LEU A 108 3.60 -0.89 10.68
N ALA A 109 4.70 -0.73 11.42
CA ALA A 109 4.96 -1.54 12.61
C ALA A 109 3.90 -1.31 13.70
N ASP A 110 3.47 -0.07 13.91
CA ASP A 110 2.43 0.29 14.87
C ASP A 110 1.07 -0.30 14.48
N LEU A 111 0.71 -0.34 13.19
CA LEU A 111 -0.49 -1.03 12.71
C LEU A 111 -0.42 -2.54 12.89
N CYS A 112 0.76 -3.13 12.75
CA CYS A 112 0.97 -4.59 12.93
C CYS A 112 0.87 -5.03 14.39
N ALA A 113 1.36 -4.21 15.33
CA ALA A 113 1.53 -4.58 16.73
C ALA A 113 0.57 -3.85 17.68
N GLY A 114 0.19 -2.61 17.34
CA GLY A 114 -0.62 -1.74 18.17
C GLY A 114 -2.13 -1.86 17.96
N PRO A 115 -2.90 -1.07 18.69
CA PRO A 115 -4.35 -1.03 18.53
C PRO A 115 -4.74 -0.37 17.20
N ILE A 116 -5.71 -0.94 16.52
CA ILE A 116 -6.51 -0.29 15.47
C ILE A 116 -7.80 0.14 16.15
N THR A 117 -8.06 1.45 16.24
CA THR A 117 -9.28 1.95 16.88
C THR A 117 -10.52 1.60 16.06
N ASP A 118 -11.70 1.57 16.70
CA ASP A 118 -12.94 1.32 15.97
C ASP A 118 -13.24 2.48 15.01
N GLU A 119 -12.94 3.70 15.41
CA GLU A 119 -13.17 4.91 14.64
C GLU A 119 -12.34 4.90 13.35
N GLU A 120 -11.02 4.73 13.42
CA GLU A 120 -10.15 4.72 12.23
C GLU A 120 -10.50 3.57 11.28
N PHE A 121 -10.88 2.40 11.84
CA PHE A 121 -11.26 1.23 11.06
C PHE A 121 -12.56 1.44 10.29
N GLU A 122 -13.59 1.97 10.97
CA GLU A 122 -14.91 2.22 10.36
C GLU A 122 -14.89 3.41 9.41
N ASP A 123 -14.05 4.42 9.66
CA ASP A 123 -13.88 5.55 8.75
C ASP A 123 -13.26 5.12 7.42
N CYS A 124 -12.20 4.32 7.46
CA CYS A 124 -11.59 3.75 6.26
C CYS A 124 -12.56 2.83 5.51
N ARG A 125 -13.30 1.97 6.24
CA ARG A 125 -14.33 1.10 5.65
C ARG A 125 -15.42 1.90 4.96
N ARG A 126 -15.92 2.93 5.60
CA ARG A 126 -16.96 3.83 5.08
C ARG A 126 -16.49 4.55 3.81
N GLY A 127 -15.25 5.04 3.82
CA GLY A 127 -14.64 5.68 2.66
C GLY A 127 -14.54 4.74 1.45
N LEU A 128 -14.10 3.50 1.66
CA LEU A 128 -14.04 2.48 0.61
C LEU A 128 -15.42 2.11 0.08
N LEU A 129 -16.40 1.90 0.97
CA LEU A 129 -17.79 1.59 0.58
C LEU A 129 -18.40 2.75 -0.22
N SER A 130 -18.17 3.99 0.21
CA SER A 130 -18.63 5.19 -0.49
C SER A 130 -18.04 5.28 -1.90
N GLY A 131 -16.74 4.99 -2.06
CA GLY A 131 -16.08 4.96 -3.37
C GLY A 131 -16.62 3.89 -4.32
N MET A 132 -17.30 2.85 -3.79
CA MET A 132 -17.91 1.79 -4.59
C MET A 132 -19.37 2.07 -4.98
N ASN A 133 -20.03 3.06 -4.37
CA ASN A 133 -21.44 3.31 -4.60
C ASN A 133 -21.74 3.80 -6.03
N GLY A 134 -20.81 4.51 -6.66
CA GLY A 134 -21.01 5.06 -8.01
C GLY A 134 -20.70 4.08 -9.15
N VAL A 135 -20.23 2.85 -8.87
CA VAL A 135 -19.83 1.89 -9.90
C VAL A 135 -21.02 1.49 -10.79
N GLU A 136 -22.18 1.31 -10.19
CA GLU A 136 -23.40 0.85 -10.87
C GLU A 136 -24.21 2.00 -11.52
N ASP A 137 -23.81 3.26 -11.29
CA ASP A 137 -24.52 4.44 -11.80
C ASP A 137 -24.20 4.73 -13.29
N SER A 138 -23.19 4.06 -13.86
CA SER A 138 -22.81 4.25 -15.25
C SER A 138 -22.36 2.95 -15.93
N LEU A 139 -22.64 2.85 -17.24
CA LEU A 139 -22.17 1.71 -18.04
C LEU A 139 -20.65 1.57 -18.01
N GLY A 140 -19.90 2.68 -18.07
CA GLY A 140 -18.43 2.68 -17.98
C GLY A 140 -17.93 2.21 -16.60
N GLY A 141 -18.63 2.50 -15.52
CA GLY A 141 -18.35 2.00 -14.18
C GLY A 141 -18.48 0.48 -14.11
N ILE A 142 -19.61 -0.04 -14.61
CA ILE A 142 -19.90 -1.49 -14.67
C ILE A 142 -18.88 -2.19 -15.57
N GLU A 143 -18.62 -1.67 -16.77
CA GLU A 143 -17.63 -2.21 -17.70
C GLU A 143 -16.24 -2.29 -17.07
N SER A 144 -15.76 -1.20 -16.50
CA SER A 144 -14.44 -1.14 -15.84
C SER A 144 -14.35 -2.10 -14.67
N TRP A 145 -15.42 -2.24 -13.87
CA TRP A 145 -15.48 -3.19 -12.77
C TRP A 145 -15.27 -4.62 -13.27
N TYR A 146 -16.13 -5.08 -14.18
CA TYR A 146 -16.08 -6.46 -14.65
C TYR A 146 -14.84 -6.73 -15.50
N TYR A 147 -14.32 -5.76 -16.22
CA TYR A 147 -13.06 -5.88 -16.94
C TYR A 147 -11.91 -6.25 -15.98
N ILE A 148 -11.78 -5.54 -14.86
CA ILE A 148 -10.76 -5.83 -13.84
C ILE A 148 -11.01 -7.19 -13.16
N GLU A 149 -12.26 -7.53 -12.88
CA GLU A 149 -12.60 -8.84 -12.28
C GLU A 149 -12.26 -10.01 -13.24
N VAL A 150 -12.54 -9.87 -14.53
CA VAL A 150 -12.19 -10.88 -15.54
C VAL A 150 -10.67 -11.01 -15.68
N LEU A 151 -9.92 -9.90 -15.73
CA LEU A 151 -8.46 -9.94 -15.75
C LEU A 151 -7.90 -10.65 -14.50
N ARG A 152 -8.48 -10.38 -13.33
CA ARG A 152 -8.07 -11.01 -12.07
C ARG A 152 -8.38 -12.50 -12.06
N ALA A 153 -9.54 -12.93 -12.56
CA ALA A 153 -9.90 -14.32 -12.73
C ALA A 153 -9.00 -15.02 -13.73
N GLY A 154 -8.64 -14.36 -14.83
CA GLY A 154 -7.72 -14.90 -15.84
C GLY A 154 -6.28 -15.06 -15.32
N ALA A 155 -5.82 -14.15 -14.47
CA ALA A 155 -4.52 -14.25 -13.81
C ALA A 155 -4.47 -15.33 -12.71
N ASN A 156 -5.63 -15.67 -12.14
CA ASN A 156 -5.80 -16.71 -11.13
C ASN A 156 -7.11 -17.46 -11.41
N SER A 157 -7.01 -18.58 -12.12
CA SER A 157 -8.16 -19.38 -12.62
C SER A 157 -9.14 -19.85 -11.52
N ALA A 158 -8.82 -19.71 -10.25
CA ALA A 158 -9.70 -20.03 -9.12
C ALA A 158 -10.42 -18.79 -8.54
N ALA A 159 -10.14 -17.59 -9.05
CA ALA A 159 -10.76 -16.38 -8.54
C ALA A 159 -12.20 -16.23 -9.08
N PRO A 160 -13.22 -16.14 -8.23
CA PRO A 160 -14.58 -15.85 -8.68
C PRO A 160 -14.67 -14.39 -9.16
N ILE A 161 -15.46 -14.17 -10.21
CA ILE A 161 -15.85 -12.83 -10.63
C ILE A 161 -16.86 -12.30 -9.62
N GLN A 162 -16.54 -11.21 -8.95
CA GLN A 162 -17.40 -10.62 -7.94
C GLN A 162 -18.22 -9.45 -8.52
N SER A 163 -19.50 -9.39 -8.18
CA SER A 163 -20.28 -8.18 -8.42
C SER A 163 -19.87 -7.06 -7.44
N PRO A 164 -20.16 -5.79 -7.76
CA PRO A 164 -19.92 -4.68 -6.82
C PRO A 164 -20.58 -4.92 -5.46
N GLU A 165 -21.80 -5.47 -5.44
CA GLU A 165 -22.50 -5.79 -4.19
C GLU A 165 -21.81 -6.88 -3.38
N GLN A 166 -21.35 -7.96 -4.03
CA GLN A 166 -20.58 -9.02 -3.36
C GLN A 166 -19.29 -8.48 -2.77
N ALA A 167 -18.61 -7.59 -3.48
CA ALA A 167 -17.39 -6.95 -3.00
C ALA A 167 -17.67 -5.99 -1.81
N ARG A 168 -18.78 -5.22 -1.83
CA ARG A 168 -19.22 -4.41 -0.70
C ARG A 168 -19.54 -5.27 0.53
N ASN A 169 -20.23 -6.41 0.33
CA ASN A 169 -20.55 -7.34 1.42
C ASN A 169 -19.29 -7.97 2.01
N ALA A 170 -18.35 -8.39 1.17
CA ALA A 170 -17.05 -8.86 1.61
C ALA A 170 -16.29 -7.80 2.45
N LEU A 171 -16.32 -6.53 2.01
CA LEU A 171 -15.67 -5.44 2.74
C LEU A 171 -16.33 -5.14 4.09
N ARG A 172 -17.67 -5.26 4.20
CA ARG A 172 -18.39 -5.12 5.48
C ARG A 172 -18.03 -6.22 6.48
N ALA A 173 -17.73 -7.42 6.00
CA ALA A 173 -17.40 -8.57 6.83
C ALA A 173 -15.95 -8.59 7.32
N VAL A 174 -15.05 -7.76 6.76
CA VAL A 174 -13.63 -7.74 7.15
C VAL A 174 -13.47 -7.39 8.62
N THR A 175 -12.61 -8.14 9.30
CA THR A 175 -12.22 -7.93 10.69
C THR A 175 -10.88 -7.21 10.82
N LYS A 176 -10.61 -6.62 11.99
CA LYS A 176 -9.31 -6.00 12.30
C LYS A 176 -8.16 -7.02 12.26
N ASP A 177 -8.43 -8.26 12.66
CA ASP A 177 -7.40 -9.31 12.68
C ASP A 177 -7.00 -9.72 11.26
N GLU A 178 -7.97 -9.84 10.33
CA GLU A 178 -7.67 -10.08 8.91
C GLU A 178 -6.82 -8.93 8.31
N VAL A 179 -7.14 -7.69 8.63
CA VAL A 179 -6.35 -6.53 8.22
C VAL A 179 -4.94 -6.59 8.77
N ARG A 180 -4.79 -6.91 10.07
CA ARG A 180 -3.50 -7.03 10.73
C ARG A 180 -2.65 -8.15 10.13
N ASP A 181 -3.27 -9.27 9.77
CA ASP A 181 -2.58 -10.38 9.12
C ASP A 181 -2.05 -10.02 7.73
N ILE A 182 -2.78 -9.19 6.98
CA ILE A 182 -2.30 -8.63 5.70
C ILE A 182 -1.11 -7.69 5.92
N LEU A 183 -1.22 -6.74 6.87
CA LEU A 183 -0.16 -5.78 7.16
C LEU A 183 1.14 -6.47 7.60
N ARG A 184 1.07 -7.52 8.42
CA ARG A 184 2.22 -8.31 8.86
C ARG A 184 2.95 -9.04 7.73
N ARG A 185 2.30 -9.25 6.61
CA ARG A 185 2.89 -9.89 5.42
C ARG A 185 3.64 -8.90 4.54
N LEU A 186 3.44 -7.61 4.73
CA LEU A 186 4.14 -6.58 3.96
C LEU A 186 5.62 -6.59 4.33
N THR A 187 6.45 -6.75 3.32
CA THR A 187 7.91 -6.71 3.46
C THR A 187 8.46 -5.64 2.53
N LEU A 188 9.27 -4.73 3.07
CA LEU A 188 9.98 -3.74 2.27
C LEU A 188 10.96 -4.45 1.34
N SER A 189 10.84 -4.21 0.05
CA SER A 189 11.71 -4.76 -0.99
C SER A 189 12.69 -3.72 -1.52
N VAL A 190 12.19 -2.50 -1.75
CA VAL A 190 13.01 -1.40 -2.29
C VAL A 190 12.66 -0.12 -1.55
N SER A 191 13.68 0.64 -1.15
CA SER A 191 13.58 2.06 -0.82
C SER A 191 14.42 2.83 -1.84
N TYR A 192 13.76 3.73 -2.57
CA TYR A 192 14.36 4.54 -3.62
C TYR A 192 14.20 6.02 -3.29
N LEU A 193 15.32 6.72 -3.17
CA LEU A 193 15.37 8.14 -2.89
C LEU A 193 15.97 8.90 -4.08
N LEU A 194 15.22 9.86 -4.58
CA LEU A 194 15.69 10.85 -5.52
C LEU A 194 15.91 12.16 -4.76
N THR A 195 17.14 12.68 -4.73
CA THR A 195 17.51 13.86 -3.91
C THR A 195 18.59 14.68 -4.58
N LYS A 196 18.98 15.82 -3.99
CA LYS A 196 20.13 16.61 -4.43
C LYS A 196 21.45 15.99 -3.93
N GLU A 197 22.53 16.30 -4.63
CA GLU A 197 23.86 15.76 -4.36
C GLU A 197 24.34 16.07 -2.92
N ASP A 198 24.08 17.28 -2.42
CA ASP A 198 24.52 17.72 -1.09
C ASP A 198 23.79 17.02 0.09
N ALA A 199 22.66 16.40 -0.18
CA ALA A 199 21.88 15.69 0.84
C ALA A 199 22.18 14.19 0.91
N ALA A 200 22.84 13.62 -0.10
CA ALA A 200 23.20 12.21 -0.16
C ALA A 200 24.29 11.84 0.87
N HIS A 201 25.19 12.78 1.21
CA HIS A 201 26.26 12.56 2.18
C HIS A 201 25.86 12.70 3.65
N ALA A 202 24.66 13.18 3.96
CA ALA A 202 24.18 13.31 5.33
C ALA A 202 23.52 12.04 5.90
N ALA A 203 23.39 10.98 5.08
CA ALA A 203 22.69 9.73 5.41
C ALA A 203 23.62 8.50 5.58
N GLU A 204 24.95 8.67 5.45
CA GLU A 204 25.97 7.67 5.81
C GLU A 204 26.43 7.90 7.27
#